data_d0649c750a5522d315925a6c6ca09e67
#
_entry.id   d0649c750a5522d315925a6c6ca09e67
#
_cell.length_a   1.000
_cell.length_b   1.000
_cell.length_c   1.000
_cell.angle_alpha   90.00
_cell.angle_beta   90.00
_cell.angle_gamma   90.00
#
_symmetry.space_group_name_H-M   'P 1'
#
loop_
_entity.id
_entity.type
_entity.pdbx_description
1 polymer ?
#
loop_
_entity_poly.entity_id
_entity_poly.type
_entity_poly.pdbx_seq_one_letter_code
_entity_poly.pdbx_strand_id
1 'polypeptide(L)'
;MRKHSGEKKRGTLATKIILVVCAAVIVSNVFSIMFVLRGAQSQIRSSVKTTMMDMAESSDMLVENAMSTLNQDQLTYDAYAFLLKDVKIKNVDSSYVYLVNEDGTMLYHPTEEKVGQPVENVVVTGLVKQLQNGEHPGNAVVDYDFHGTAKYAAYCIMSNNDIVVVSAD
;
A
#
# COMPACT_ATOMS: atom_id res chain seq x y z
N MET A 1 63.53 40.71 8.96
CA MET A 1 62.58 39.61 8.81
C MET A 1 61.89 39.33 10.14
N ARG A 2 60.64 39.80 10.34
CA ARG A 2 59.84 39.55 11.55
C ARG A 2 58.95 38.35 11.25
N LYS A 3 59.17 37.22 11.94
CA LYS A 3 58.28 36.05 11.94
C LYS A 3 57.03 36.41 12.74
N HIS A 4 55.89 36.53 12.09
CA HIS A 4 54.60 36.51 12.76
C HIS A 4 54.34 35.09 13.28
N SER A 5 54.50 34.91 14.60
CA SER A 5 54.05 33.75 15.32
C SER A 5 52.53 33.85 15.46
N GLY A 6 51.78 32.99 14.74
CA GLY A 6 50.33 32.88 14.87
C GLY A 6 49.97 32.26 16.22
N GLU A 7 49.57 33.10 17.18
CA GLU A 7 48.96 32.63 18.45
C GLU A 7 47.66 31.89 18.17
N LYS A 8 47.66 30.55 18.31
CA LYS A 8 46.44 29.77 18.41
C LYS A 8 45.67 30.17 19.67
N LYS A 9 44.67 31.03 19.55
CA LYS A 9 43.74 31.34 20.65
C LYS A 9 43.10 30.05 21.13
N ARG A 10 43.57 29.50 22.25
CA ARG A 10 42.92 28.41 22.97
C ARG A 10 41.63 28.98 23.57
N GLY A 11 40.47 28.52 23.08
CA GLY A 11 39.17 28.93 23.60
C GLY A 11 39.12 28.75 25.12
N THR A 12 38.49 29.68 25.83
CA THR A 12 38.31 29.62 27.28
C THR A 12 37.54 28.38 27.70
N LEU A 13 37.65 27.93 28.91
CA LEU A 13 36.89 26.78 29.43
C LEU A 13 35.39 26.96 29.20
N ALA A 14 34.88 28.16 29.40
CA ALA A 14 33.48 28.51 29.13
C ALA A 14 33.08 28.26 27.66
N THR A 15 33.92 28.63 26.68
CA THR A 15 33.65 28.39 25.25
C THR A 15 33.56 26.88 24.93
N LYS A 16 34.41 26.05 25.56
CA LYS A 16 34.38 24.60 25.38
C LYS A 16 33.12 23.99 25.98
N ILE A 17 32.70 24.45 27.15
CA ILE A 17 31.45 23.98 27.78
C ILE A 17 30.25 24.37 26.92
N ILE A 18 30.17 25.61 26.43
CA ILE A 18 29.07 26.04 25.56
C ILE A 18 29.01 25.18 24.30
N LEU A 19 30.15 24.91 23.64
CA LEU A 19 30.20 24.08 22.46
C LEU A 19 29.70 22.65 22.71
N VAL A 20 30.08 22.04 23.85
CA VAL A 20 29.61 20.68 24.22
C VAL A 20 28.11 20.67 24.47
N VAL A 21 27.58 21.66 25.20
CA VAL A 21 26.15 21.79 25.48
C VAL A 21 25.37 22.00 24.17
N CYS A 22 25.83 22.88 23.30
CA CYS A 22 25.19 23.11 21.99
C CYS A 22 25.21 21.83 21.14
N ALA A 23 26.32 21.12 21.08
CA ALA A 23 26.42 19.85 20.38
C ALA A 23 25.45 18.80 20.95
N ALA A 24 25.36 18.67 22.26
CA ALA A 24 24.43 17.75 22.93
C ALA A 24 22.96 18.07 22.60
N VAL A 25 22.59 19.35 22.61
CA VAL A 25 21.25 19.81 22.27
C VAL A 25 20.92 19.50 20.80
N ILE A 26 21.86 19.77 19.88
CA ILE A 26 21.67 19.46 18.45
C ILE A 26 21.46 17.95 18.24
N VAL A 27 22.32 17.13 18.84
CA VAL A 27 22.21 15.66 18.74
C VAL A 27 20.87 15.18 19.28
N SER A 28 20.44 15.67 20.45
CA SER A 28 19.14 15.32 21.05
C SER A 28 17.98 15.69 20.14
N ASN A 29 17.99 16.89 19.52
CA ASN A 29 16.94 17.31 18.58
C ASN A 29 16.91 16.44 17.33
N VAL A 30 18.08 16.09 16.75
CA VAL A 30 18.15 15.20 15.58
C VAL A 30 17.56 13.84 15.90
N PHE A 31 17.89 13.26 17.07
CA PHE A 31 17.30 11.99 17.53
C PHE A 31 15.78 12.08 17.70
N SER A 32 15.29 13.15 18.32
CA SER A 32 13.85 13.38 18.49
C SER A 32 13.11 13.46 17.14
N ILE A 33 13.67 14.21 16.20
CA ILE A 33 13.08 14.35 14.86
C ILE A 33 13.06 13.00 14.13
N MET A 34 14.16 12.24 14.16
CA MET A 34 14.20 10.89 13.55
C MET A 34 13.18 9.95 14.18
N PHE A 35 13.01 9.99 15.49
CA PHE A 35 12.03 9.14 16.19
C PHE A 35 10.60 9.49 15.80
N VAL A 36 10.27 10.79 15.77
CA VAL A 36 8.93 11.27 15.36
C VAL A 36 8.64 10.91 13.90
N LEU A 37 9.60 11.11 12.99
CA LEU A 37 9.42 10.77 11.57
C LEU A 37 9.18 9.28 11.35
N ARG A 38 9.94 8.40 12.03
CA ARG A 38 9.73 6.95 11.94
C ARG A 38 8.36 6.54 12.48
N GLY A 39 7.95 7.11 13.61
CA GLY A 39 6.63 6.86 14.18
C GLY A 39 5.49 7.29 13.25
N ALA A 40 5.60 8.49 12.66
CA ALA A 40 4.63 9.00 11.71
C ALA A 40 4.53 8.13 10.45
N GLN A 41 5.65 7.69 9.87
CA GLN A 41 5.65 6.80 8.71
C GLN A 41 4.99 5.44 9.00
N SER A 42 5.27 4.85 10.16
CA SER A 42 4.63 3.58 10.55
C SER A 42 3.12 3.74 10.71
N GLN A 43 2.67 4.85 11.29
CA GLN A 43 1.25 5.12 11.50
C GLN A 43 0.51 5.37 10.19
N ILE A 44 1.11 6.10 9.25
CA ILE A 44 0.56 6.34 7.91
C ILE A 44 0.41 5.01 7.17
N ARG A 45 1.45 4.16 7.16
CA ARG A 45 1.39 2.83 6.51
C ARG A 45 0.28 1.96 7.09
N SER A 46 0.14 1.91 8.42
CA SER A 46 -0.92 1.16 9.09
C SER A 46 -2.30 1.68 8.69
N SER A 47 -2.49 3.00 8.67
CA SER A 47 -3.76 3.63 8.27
C SER A 47 -4.11 3.31 6.82
N VAL A 48 -3.15 3.38 5.89
CA VAL A 48 -3.36 3.04 4.48
C VAL A 48 -3.77 1.57 4.34
N LYS A 49 -3.07 0.65 5.01
CA LYS A 49 -3.41 -0.78 4.97
C LYS A 49 -4.81 -1.07 5.50
N THR A 50 -5.21 -0.43 6.60
CA THR A 50 -6.57 -0.56 7.13
C THR A 50 -7.59 -0.04 6.12
N THR A 51 -7.37 1.15 5.57
CA THR A 51 -8.27 1.72 4.55
C THR A 51 -8.38 0.83 3.32
N MET A 52 -7.28 0.24 2.85
CA MET A 52 -7.29 -0.70 1.72
C MET A 52 -8.11 -1.95 2.01
N MET A 53 -8.01 -2.50 3.22
CA MET A 53 -8.81 -3.66 3.63
C MET A 53 -10.29 -3.31 3.71
N ASP A 54 -10.64 -2.20 4.36
CA ASP A 54 -12.03 -1.71 4.44
C ASP A 54 -12.64 -1.53 3.03
N MET A 55 -11.84 -1.03 2.09
CA MET A 55 -12.28 -0.88 0.70
C MET A 55 -12.43 -2.23 -0.01
N ALA A 56 -11.53 -3.18 0.22
CA ALA A 56 -11.64 -4.52 -0.37
C ALA A 56 -12.91 -5.24 0.16
N GLU A 57 -13.15 -5.20 1.47
CA GLU A 57 -14.35 -5.78 2.09
C GLU A 57 -15.63 -5.09 1.62
N SER A 58 -15.63 -3.76 1.50
CA SER A 58 -16.78 -3.02 0.98
C SER A 58 -17.05 -3.36 -0.48
N SER A 59 -16.01 -3.50 -1.29
CA SER A 59 -16.13 -3.88 -2.70
C SER A 59 -16.61 -5.32 -2.86
N ASP A 60 -16.13 -6.24 -2.03
CA ASP A 60 -16.59 -7.62 -1.94
C ASP A 60 -18.11 -7.65 -1.67
N MET A 61 -18.57 -6.96 -0.64
CA MET A 61 -20.00 -6.87 -0.32
C MET A 61 -20.85 -6.28 -1.46
N LEU A 62 -20.33 -5.27 -2.18
CA LEU A 62 -21.02 -4.68 -3.33
C LEU A 62 -21.17 -5.69 -4.46
N VAL A 63 -20.11 -6.42 -4.79
CA VAL A 63 -20.11 -7.41 -5.85
C VAL A 63 -20.97 -8.63 -5.47
N GLU A 64 -20.87 -9.15 -4.25
CA GLU A 64 -21.71 -10.25 -3.77
C GLU A 64 -23.20 -9.89 -3.79
N ASN A 65 -23.56 -8.66 -3.38
CA ASN A 65 -24.94 -8.19 -3.48
C ASN A 65 -25.42 -8.13 -4.95
N ALA A 66 -24.57 -7.68 -5.86
CA ALA A 66 -24.91 -7.68 -7.28
C ALA A 66 -25.09 -9.08 -7.81
N MET A 67 -24.19 -10.02 -7.47
CA MET A 67 -24.26 -11.42 -7.85
C MET A 67 -25.51 -12.12 -7.32
N SER A 68 -25.98 -11.76 -6.13
CA SER A 68 -27.19 -12.31 -5.53
C SER A 68 -28.48 -11.76 -6.14
N THR A 69 -28.43 -10.60 -6.76
CA THR A 69 -29.59 -9.84 -7.26
C THR A 69 -29.74 -9.94 -8.78
N LEU A 70 -28.61 -9.98 -9.49
CA LEU A 70 -28.55 -10.02 -10.95
C LEU A 70 -28.39 -11.47 -11.45
N ASN A 71 -28.91 -11.75 -12.64
CA ASN A 71 -28.61 -13.01 -13.31
C ASN A 71 -27.16 -12.97 -13.87
N GLN A 72 -26.58 -14.13 -14.11
CA GLN A 72 -25.19 -14.26 -14.56
C GLN A 72 -24.92 -13.55 -15.91
N ASP A 73 -25.89 -13.47 -16.79
CA ASP A 73 -25.82 -12.73 -18.06
C ASP A 73 -25.85 -11.20 -17.90
N GLN A 74 -26.25 -10.70 -16.72
CA GLN A 74 -26.28 -9.28 -16.35
C GLN A 74 -24.99 -8.84 -15.64
N LEU A 75 -24.16 -9.77 -15.19
CA LEU A 75 -22.85 -9.51 -14.58
C LEU A 75 -21.78 -9.24 -15.66
N THR A 76 -21.97 -8.16 -16.36
CA THR A 76 -21.10 -7.69 -17.43
C THR A 76 -19.99 -6.77 -16.90
N TYR A 77 -19.00 -6.47 -17.75
CA TYR A 77 -17.99 -5.45 -17.45
C TYR A 77 -18.63 -4.12 -16.99
N ASP A 78 -19.67 -3.66 -17.67
CA ASP A 78 -20.36 -2.40 -17.34
C ASP A 78 -21.00 -2.44 -15.96
N ALA A 79 -21.54 -3.60 -15.54
CA ALA A 79 -22.11 -3.78 -14.22
C ALA A 79 -21.01 -3.67 -13.13
N TYR A 80 -19.89 -4.35 -13.32
CA TYR A 80 -18.74 -4.24 -12.38
C TYR A 80 -18.13 -2.84 -12.40
N ALA A 81 -17.99 -2.21 -13.59
CA ALA A 81 -17.49 -0.84 -13.72
C ALA A 81 -18.40 0.16 -12.99
N PHE A 82 -19.71 -0.01 -13.06
CA PHE A 82 -20.66 0.84 -12.32
C PHE A 82 -20.45 0.77 -10.82
N LEU A 83 -20.13 -0.41 -10.29
CA LEU A 83 -19.91 -0.62 -8.85
C LEU A 83 -18.53 -0.16 -8.37
N LEU A 84 -17.48 -0.36 -9.19
CA LEU A 84 -16.09 -0.33 -8.72
C LEU A 84 -15.25 0.83 -9.25
N LYS A 85 -15.63 1.50 -10.35
CA LYS A 85 -14.81 2.53 -11.02
C LYS A 85 -14.43 3.71 -10.13
N ASP A 86 -15.30 4.07 -9.19
CA ASP A 86 -15.12 5.22 -8.30
C ASP A 86 -14.53 4.83 -6.93
N VAL A 87 -14.28 3.52 -6.71
CA VAL A 87 -13.66 3.02 -5.48
C VAL A 87 -12.17 3.27 -5.53
N LYS A 88 -11.72 4.31 -4.83
CA LYS A 88 -10.32 4.77 -4.78
C LYS A 88 -9.94 5.28 -3.41
N ILE A 89 -8.68 5.14 -3.03
CA ILE A 89 -8.16 5.74 -1.80
C ILE A 89 -8.06 7.25 -2.02
N LYS A 90 -8.68 8.03 -1.14
CA LYS A 90 -8.63 9.49 -1.24
C LYS A 90 -7.19 10.00 -1.23
N ASN A 91 -6.85 10.83 -2.21
CA ASN A 91 -5.51 11.39 -2.44
C ASN A 91 -4.42 10.36 -2.80
N VAL A 92 -4.81 9.18 -3.27
CA VAL A 92 -3.89 8.18 -3.85
C VAL A 92 -4.40 7.84 -5.25
N ASP A 93 -3.94 8.61 -6.24
CA ASP A 93 -4.43 8.51 -7.63
C ASP A 93 -4.08 7.16 -8.29
N SER A 94 -3.02 6.50 -7.81
CA SER A 94 -2.60 5.17 -8.25
C SER A 94 -3.45 4.02 -7.69
N SER A 95 -4.40 4.31 -6.79
CA SER A 95 -5.25 3.28 -6.20
C SER A 95 -6.42 2.92 -7.10
N TYR A 96 -6.71 1.64 -7.20
CA TYR A 96 -7.84 1.10 -7.96
C TYR A 96 -8.26 -0.27 -7.45
N VAL A 97 -9.47 -0.66 -7.81
CA VAL A 97 -10.04 -2.00 -7.54
C VAL A 97 -10.09 -2.78 -8.84
N TYR A 98 -9.85 -4.08 -8.75
CA TYR A 98 -10.09 -5.04 -9.83
C TYR A 98 -10.63 -6.36 -9.27
N LEU A 99 -11.25 -7.13 -10.15
CA LEU A 99 -11.90 -8.41 -9.83
C LEU A 99 -11.31 -9.51 -10.70
N VAL A 100 -10.99 -10.64 -10.08
CA VAL A 100 -10.42 -11.82 -10.72
C VAL A 100 -11.27 -13.02 -10.37
N ASN A 101 -11.57 -13.88 -11.34
CA ASN A 101 -12.29 -15.13 -11.06
C ASN A 101 -11.39 -16.21 -10.46
N GLU A 102 -11.97 -17.32 -10.05
CA GLU A 102 -11.27 -18.47 -9.45
C GLU A 102 -10.18 -19.08 -10.37
N ASP A 103 -10.29 -18.89 -11.69
CA ASP A 103 -9.30 -19.35 -12.68
C ASP A 103 -8.14 -18.38 -12.88
N GLY A 104 -8.19 -17.20 -12.28
CA GLY A 104 -7.18 -16.14 -12.43
C GLY A 104 -7.41 -15.22 -13.62
N THR A 105 -8.60 -15.21 -14.23
CA THR A 105 -8.97 -14.31 -15.30
C THR A 105 -9.57 -13.03 -14.74
N MET A 106 -9.19 -11.88 -15.26
CA MET A 106 -9.74 -10.59 -14.85
C MET A 106 -11.18 -10.42 -15.31
N LEU A 107 -12.11 -10.31 -14.37
CA LEU A 107 -13.52 -9.98 -14.65
C LEU A 107 -13.74 -8.48 -14.75
N TYR A 108 -13.00 -7.70 -13.98
CA TYR A 108 -13.01 -6.25 -14.02
C TYR A 108 -11.61 -5.67 -13.74
N HIS A 109 -11.24 -4.66 -14.51
CA HIS A 109 -10.07 -3.82 -14.30
C HIS A 109 -10.35 -2.42 -14.85
N PRO A 110 -9.88 -1.30 -14.21
CA PRO A 110 -10.06 0.06 -14.75
C PRO A 110 -9.47 0.24 -16.16
N THR A 111 -8.47 -0.55 -16.52
CA THR A 111 -7.91 -0.65 -17.87
C THR A 111 -8.63 -1.80 -18.58
N GLU A 112 -9.57 -1.48 -19.46
CA GLU A 112 -10.49 -2.45 -20.09
C GLU A 112 -9.75 -3.55 -20.87
N GLU A 113 -8.61 -3.22 -21.50
CA GLU A 113 -7.79 -4.19 -22.25
C GLU A 113 -7.24 -5.34 -21.42
N LYS A 114 -7.25 -5.19 -20.09
CA LYS A 114 -6.86 -6.27 -19.15
C LYS A 114 -7.98 -7.24 -18.82
N VAL A 115 -9.23 -6.87 -19.11
CA VAL A 115 -10.37 -7.76 -18.84
C VAL A 115 -10.34 -8.96 -19.78
N GLY A 116 -10.61 -10.13 -19.22
CA GLY A 116 -10.48 -11.42 -19.92
C GLY A 116 -9.02 -11.93 -20.03
N GLN A 117 -8.03 -11.16 -19.57
CA GLN A 117 -6.64 -11.59 -19.53
C GLN A 117 -6.29 -12.24 -18.19
N PRO A 118 -5.29 -13.12 -18.14
CA PRO A 118 -4.78 -13.66 -16.90
C PRO A 118 -4.22 -12.55 -15.99
N VAL A 119 -4.43 -12.67 -14.68
CA VAL A 119 -3.87 -11.76 -13.69
C VAL A 119 -2.34 -11.87 -13.65
N GLU A 120 -1.67 -10.72 -13.71
CA GLU A 120 -0.19 -10.63 -13.68
C GLU A 120 0.37 -10.48 -12.24
N ASN A 121 -0.47 -10.07 -11.28
CA ASN A 121 -0.07 -9.85 -9.91
C ASN A 121 0.32 -11.18 -9.24
N VAL A 122 1.59 -11.28 -8.83
CA VAL A 122 2.16 -12.52 -8.24
C VAL A 122 1.45 -12.96 -6.96
N VAL A 123 0.93 -12.01 -6.17
CA VAL A 123 0.16 -12.31 -4.97
C VAL A 123 -1.14 -13.00 -5.36
N VAL A 124 -1.90 -12.41 -6.28
CA VAL A 124 -3.19 -12.96 -6.74
C VAL A 124 -3.02 -14.28 -7.48
N THR A 125 -1.98 -14.39 -8.32
CA THR A 125 -1.63 -15.68 -8.95
C THR A 125 -1.33 -16.77 -7.93
N GLY A 126 -0.70 -16.40 -6.81
CA GLY A 126 -0.47 -17.30 -5.68
C GLY A 126 -1.76 -17.73 -5.00
N LEU A 127 -2.69 -16.79 -4.78
CA LEU A 127 -4.01 -17.06 -4.20
C LEU A 127 -4.85 -18.00 -5.08
N VAL A 128 -4.90 -17.75 -6.38
CA VAL A 128 -5.59 -18.63 -7.36
C VAL A 128 -5.09 -20.07 -7.24
N LYS A 129 -3.77 -20.26 -7.17
CA LYS A 129 -3.19 -21.62 -6.99
C LYS A 129 -3.59 -22.27 -5.66
N GLN A 130 -3.63 -21.50 -4.58
CA GLN A 130 -4.07 -22.01 -3.28
C GLN A 130 -5.53 -22.44 -3.33
N LEU A 131 -6.41 -21.61 -3.89
CA LEU A 131 -7.84 -21.92 -4.07
C LEU A 131 -8.03 -23.17 -4.93
N GLN A 132 -7.31 -23.30 -6.05
CA GLN A 132 -7.35 -24.49 -6.92
C GLN A 132 -6.83 -25.75 -6.23
N ASN A 133 -5.95 -25.62 -5.22
CA ASN A 133 -5.53 -26.74 -4.37
C ASN A 133 -6.51 -27.07 -3.23
N GLY A 134 -7.62 -26.35 -3.14
CA GLY A 134 -8.60 -26.52 -2.06
C GLY A 134 -8.19 -25.85 -0.74
N GLU A 135 -7.20 -24.96 -0.77
CA GLU A 135 -6.84 -24.12 0.37
C GLU A 135 -7.82 -22.94 0.48
N HIS A 136 -8.02 -22.42 1.67
CA HIS A 136 -8.88 -21.25 1.91
C HIS A 136 -8.05 -20.14 2.58
N PRO A 137 -7.28 -19.38 1.80
CA PRO A 137 -6.52 -18.24 2.34
C PRO A 137 -7.47 -17.18 2.89
N GLY A 138 -7.12 -16.59 4.04
CA GLY A 138 -7.86 -15.47 4.61
C GLY A 138 -7.60 -14.16 3.87
N ASN A 139 -8.48 -13.19 4.05
CA ASN A 139 -8.30 -11.83 3.55
C ASN A 139 -7.05 -11.19 4.16
N ALA A 140 -6.28 -10.43 3.38
CA ALA A 140 -5.07 -9.78 3.87
C ALA A 140 -4.68 -8.54 3.06
N VAL A 141 -3.79 -7.74 3.65
CA VAL A 141 -3.05 -6.68 2.95
C VAL A 141 -1.58 -7.05 2.92
N VAL A 142 -1.02 -7.12 1.73
CA VAL A 142 0.37 -7.52 1.50
C VAL A 142 1.13 -6.46 0.73
N ASP A 143 2.44 -6.39 0.98
CA ASP A 143 3.39 -5.60 0.21
C ASP A 143 4.01 -6.52 -0.85
N TYR A 144 4.14 -6.04 -2.07
CA TYR A 144 4.79 -6.81 -3.14
C TYR A 144 5.54 -5.88 -4.11
N ASP A 145 6.46 -6.44 -4.87
CA ASP A 145 7.12 -5.75 -5.95
C ASP A 145 6.42 -6.07 -7.28
N PHE A 146 6.10 -5.05 -8.04
CA PHE A 146 5.58 -5.19 -9.38
C PHE A 146 6.48 -4.47 -10.38
N HIS A 147 7.29 -5.21 -11.10
CA HIS A 147 8.27 -4.70 -12.08
C HIS A 147 9.20 -3.62 -11.50
N GLY A 148 9.69 -3.80 -10.27
CA GLY A 148 10.58 -2.86 -9.58
C GLY A 148 9.87 -1.71 -8.86
N THR A 149 8.53 -1.72 -8.82
CA THR A 149 7.71 -0.76 -8.07
C THR A 149 7.10 -1.44 -6.86
N ALA A 150 7.35 -0.89 -5.67
CA ALA A 150 6.73 -1.38 -4.45
C ALA A 150 5.25 -1.02 -4.43
N LYS A 151 4.39 -2.01 -4.26
CA LYS A 151 2.94 -1.87 -4.25
C LYS A 151 2.32 -2.54 -3.02
N TYR A 152 1.10 -2.12 -2.72
CA TYR A 152 0.22 -2.77 -1.76
C TYR A 152 -0.93 -3.45 -2.51
N ALA A 153 -1.33 -4.63 -2.04
CA ALA A 153 -2.57 -5.27 -2.44
C ALA A 153 -3.36 -5.68 -1.19
N ALA A 154 -4.57 -5.16 -1.04
CA ALA A 154 -5.56 -5.72 -0.15
C ALA A 154 -6.47 -6.64 -0.96
N TYR A 155 -6.75 -7.83 -0.47
CA TYR A 155 -7.61 -8.76 -1.17
C TYR A 155 -8.63 -9.41 -0.24
N CYS A 156 -9.82 -9.67 -0.80
CA CYS A 156 -10.87 -10.47 -0.21
C CYS A 156 -11.19 -11.64 -1.13
N ILE A 157 -11.34 -12.83 -0.54
CA ILE A 157 -11.81 -14.03 -1.24
C ILE A 157 -13.32 -14.09 -1.07
N MET A 158 -14.04 -14.04 -2.18
CA MET A 158 -15.50 -14.09 -2.23
C MET A 158 -16.03 -15.49 -1.97
N SER A 159 -17.33 -15.60 -1.73
CA SER A 159 -18.01 -16.90 -1.45
C SER A 159 -17.91 -17.90 -2.62
N ASN A 160 -17.76 -17.41 -3.85
CA ASN A 160 -17.59 -18.20 -5.08
C ASN A 160 -16.12 -18.40 -5.49
N ASN A 161 -15.15 -18.07 -4.62
CA ASN A 161 -13.71 -18.07 -4.87
C ASN A 161 -13.19 -16.99 -5.85
N ASP A 162 -14.02 -16.06 -6.28
CA ASP A 162 -13.52 -14.87 -6.97
C ASP A 162 -12.72 -14.00 -5.98
N ILE A 163 -11.86 -13.15 -6.49
CA ILE A 163 -10.94 -12.34 -5.67
C ILE A 163 -11.13 -10.87 -5.99
N VAL A 164 -11.58 -10.10 -5.02
CA VAL A 164 -11.57 -8.63 -5.08
C VAL A 164 -10.22 -8.13 -4.61
N VAL A 165 -9.60 -7.25 -5.36
CA VAL A 165 -8.28 -6.71 -5.04
C VAL A 165 -8.28 -5.19 -5.13
N VAL A 166 -7.82 -4.54 -4.06
CA VAL A 166 -7.49 -3.10 -4.05
C VAL A 166 -5.98 -2.97 -4.17
N SER A 167 -5.52 -2.28 -5.21
CA SER A 167 -4.09 -2.01 -5.45
C SER A 167 -3.77 -0.54 -5.23
N ALA A 168 -2.60 -0.26 -4.67
CA ALA A 168 -2.04 1.09 -4.52
C ALA A 168 -0.51 1.05 -4.57
N ASP A 169 0.11 2.20 -4.97
CA ASP A 169 1.56 2.41 -5.00
C ASP A 169 2.01 3.18 -3.77
#